data_da03889707d648393206fa6dd8c93d0e
#
_entry.id   da03889707d648393206fa6dd8c93d0e
#
_cell.length_a   1.000
_cell.length_b   1.000
_cell.length_c   1.000
_cell.angle_alpha   90.00
_cell.angle_beta   90.00
_cell.angle_gamma   90.00
#
_symmetry.space_group_name_H-M   'P 1'
#
loop_
_entity.id
_entity.type
_entity.pdbx_description
1 polymer ?
#
loop_
_entity_poly.entity_id
_entity_poly.type
_entity_poly.pdbx_seq_one_letter_code
_entity_poly.pdbx_strand_id
1 'polypeptide(L)'
;VLVGTSNSASRDDEAKNYNFEGFLKEYLSVDILNYALPGADQDGSLIQYLHSSDYDPKAPPKLIVWELPANFSLEAPLTYRQLIPAINGGCAHSPEVLASASRDLPELKTAQRIELLSNTGRQRQDLQDLNRAFLEIKISDSKVKDFYIITYYDNGSRDKVWYRREGVVDGGLYYLELSQAPEHRGANLMSVFMEPVKALETPTTVEVQLCR
;
A
#
# COMPACT_ATOMS: atom_id res chain seq x y z
N VAL A 1 -15.56 12.30 -2.27
CA VAL A 1 -14.58 11.64 -3.13
C VAL A 1 -15.19 10.36 -3.68
N LEU A 2 -14.96 10.08 -4.96
CA LEU A 2 -15.31 8.82 -5.62
C LEU A 2 -14.02 8.05 -5.90
N VAL A 3 -13.95 6.82 -5.43
CA VAL A 3 -12.88 5.86 -5.75
C VAL A 3 -13.51 4.59 -6.31
N GLY A 4 -12.82 3.90 -7.20
CA GLY A 4 -13.39 2.71 -7.83
C GLY A 4 -12.59 2.25 -9.04
N THR A 5 -13.25 1.48 -9.88
CA THR A 5 -12.66 0.81 -11.04
C THR A 5 -12.94 1.56 -12.35
N SER A 6 -12.71 0.89 -13.48
CA SER A 6 -13.05 1.42 -14.81
C SER A 6 -14.55 1.74 -14.99
N ASN A 7 -15.43 1.21 -14.13
CA ASN A 7 -16.86 1.49 -14.20
C ASN A 7 -17.22 2.92 -13.76
N SER A 8 -16.38 3.49 -12.88
CA SER A 8 -16.57 4.85 -12.34
C SER A 8 -15.52 5.84 -12.82
N ALA A 9 -14.51 5.39 -13.57
CA ALA A 9 -13.47 6.27 -14.08
C ALA A 9 -14.03 7.28 -15.08
N SER A 10 -13.55 8.52 -14.98
CA SER A 10 -13.87 9.55 -15.99
C SER A 10 -13.30 9.17 -17.34
N ARG A 11 -14.03 9.50 -18.42
CA ARG A 11 -13.62 9.26 -19.80
C ARG A 11 -13.50 10.57 -20.55
N ASP A 12 -12.41 10.77 -21.26
CA ASP A 12 -12.07 12.04 -21.94
C ASP A 12 -13.04 12.43 -23.05
N ASP A 13 -13.77 11.48 -23.65
CA ASP A 13 -14.74 11.72 -24.72
C ASP A 13 -16.12 12.15 -24.23
N GLU A 14 -16.31 12.26 -22.93
CA GLU A 14 -17.60 12.52 -22.33
C GLU A 14 -17.84 14.01 -22.04
N ALA A 15 -18.12 14.78 -23.08
CA ALA A 15 -18.92 16.01 -22.92
C ALA A 15 -20.31 15.74 -22.31
N LYS A 16 -20.54 14.55 -21.78
CA LYS A 16 -21.84 14.04 -21.33
C LYS A 16 -21.71 13.55 -19.90
N ASN A 17 -22.36 14.22 -18.98
CA ASN A 17 -22.46 13.81 -17.57
C ASN A 17 -23.31 12.53 -17.36
N TYR A 18 -23.36 11.63 -18.37
CA TYR A 18 -24.12 10.36 -18.31
C TYR A 18 -23.29 9.19 -17.81
N ASN A 19 -22.41 9.44 -16.86
CA ASN A 19 -21.62 8.43 -16.18
C ASN A 19 -21.99 8.40 -14.69
N PHE A 20 -21.43 7.46 -13.96
CA PHE A 20 -21.75 7.30 -12.54
C PHE A 20 -21.42 8.56 -11.73
N GLU A 21 -20.30 9.20 -12.02
CA GLU A 21 -19.89 10.47 -11.39
C GLU A 21 -20.91 11.59 -11.65
N GLY A 22 -21.35 11.76 -12.90
CA GLY A 22 -22.31 12.78 -13.27
C GLY A 22 -23.65 12.62 -12.55
N PHE A 23 -24.16 11.38 -12.48
CA PHE A 23 -25.37 11.08 -11.73
C PHE A 23 -25.19 11.33 -10.23
N LEU A 24 -24.06 10.97 -9.64
CA LEU A 24 -23.80 11.27 -8.23
C LEU A 24 -23.74 12.77 -7.95
N LYS A 25 -23.12 13.57 -8.84
CA LYS A 25 -23.09 15.03 -8.73
C LYS A 25 -24.50 15.61 -8.73
N GLU A 26 -25.33 15.13 -9.64
CA GLU A 26 -26.72 15.59 -9.76
C GLU A 26 -27.54 15.22 -8.52
N TYR A 27 -27.54 13.94 -8.12
CA TYR A 27 -28.34 13.46 -7.00
C TYR A 27 -27.91 14.02 -5.65
N LEU A 28 -26.60 14.16 -5.43
CA LEU A 28 -26.08 14.66 -4.16
C LEU A 28 -25.94 16.19 -4.12
N SER A 29 -26.08 16.86 -5.28
CA SER A 29 -25.87 18.31 -5.43
C SER A 29 -24.54 18.78 -4.86
N VAL A 30 -23.45 18.05 -5.16
CA VAL A 30 -22.08 18.32 -4.70
C VAL A 30 -21.07 18.10 -5.82
N ASP A 31 -19.93 18.77 -5.71
CA ASP A 31 -18.77 18.43 -6.54
C ASP A 31 -18.14 17.11 -6.07
N ILE A 32 -17.66 16.34 -7.03
CA ILE A 32 -17.02 15.05 -6.78
C ILE A 32 -15.59 15.07 -7.28
N LEU A 33 -14.67 14.77 -6.40
CA LEU A 33 -13.29 14.47 -6.73
C LEU A 33 -13.21 12.99 -7.10
N ASN A 34 -12.95 12.69 -8.39
CA ASN A 34 -12.98 11.32 -8.92
C ASN A 34 -11.56 10.75 -9.07
N TYR A 35 -11.26 9.76 -8.25
CA TYR A 35 -10.02 8.97 -8.27
C TYR A 35 -10.23 7.55 -8.83
N ALA A 36 -11.41 7.21 -9.36
CA ALA A 36 -11.66 5.90 -9.94
C ALA A 36 -10.67 5.62 -11.09
N LEU A 37 -10.07 4.42 -11.10
CA LEU A 37 -8.91 4.12 -11.91
C LEU A 37 -9.04 2.75 -12.61
N PRO A 38 -9.00 2.69 -13.94
CA PRO A 38 -8.99 1.43 -14.67
C PRO A 38 -7.77 0.58 -14.30
N GLY A 39 -7.98 -0.72 -14.05
CA GLY A 39 -6.90 -1.66 -13.75
C GLY A 39 -6.25 -1.53 -12.37
N ALA A 40 -6.86 -0.74 -11.48
CA ALA A 40 -6.34 -0.52 -10.12
C ALA A 40 -6.74 -1.60 -9.11
N ASP A 41 -7.36 -2.68 -9.56
CA ASP A 41 -7.92 -3.74 -8.72
C ASP A 41 -8.91 -3.20 -7.67
N GLN A 42 -8.96 -3.83 -6.49
CA GLN A 42 -9.92 -3.49 -5.45
C GLN A 42 -9.56 -2.21 -4.71
N ASP A 43 -8.29 -2.00 -4.38
CA ASP A 43 -7.81 -0.96 -3.46
C ASP A 43 -6.96 0.15 -4.11
N GLY A 44 -6.50 -0.05 -5.35
CA GLY A 44 -5.53 0.83 -5.97
C GLY A 44 -5.99 2.28 -6.11
N SER A 45 -7.25 2.52 -6.47
CA SER A 45 -7.79 3.88 -6.60
C SER A 45 -7.90 4.58 -5.24
N LEU A 46 -8.31 3.85 -4.20
CA LEU A 46 -8.37 4.40 -2.84
C LEU A 46 -6.96 4.68 -2.31
N ILE A 47 -6.00 3.79 -2.52
CA ILE A 47 -4.60 4.02 -2.16
C ILE A 47 -4.05 5.25 -2.89
N GLN A 48 -4.32 5.39 -4.18
CA GLN A 48 -3.86 6.57 -4.93
C GLN A 48 -4.42 7.86 -4.35
N TYR A 49 -5.71 7.89 -3.98
CA TYR A 49 -6.30 9.03 -3.29
C TYR A 49 -5.60 9.31 -1.95
N LEU A 50 -5.42 8.29 -1.11
CA LEU A 50 -4.80 8.42 0.22
C LEU A 50 -3.34 8.89 0.16
N HIS A 51 -2.64 8.66 -0.96
CA HIS A 51 -1.26 9.12 -1.18
C HIS A 51 -1.19 10.47 -1.89
N SER A 52 -2.30 11.00 -2.35
CA SER A 52 -2.34 12.29 -3.06
C SER A 52 -2.29 13.48 -2.09
N SER A 53 -1.98 14.65 -2.64
CA SER A 53 -2.06 15.91 -1.91
C SER A 53 -3.48 16.33 -1.53
N ASP A 54 -4.49 15.67 -2.09
CA ASP A 54 -5.90 15.95 -1.83
C ASP A 54 -6.42 15.25 -0.56
N TYR A 55 -5.62 14.35 0.02
CA TYR A 55 -5.95 13.69 1.27
C TYR A 55 -5.19 14.29 2.45
N ASP A 56 -5.94 14.77 3.44
CA ASP A 56 -5.41 15.18 4.74
C ASP A 56 -6.05 14.28 5.82
N PRO A 57 -5.27 13.45 6.54
CA PRO A 57 -5.81 12.61 7.61
C PRO A 57 -6.38 13.42 8.79
N LYS A 58 -6.00 14.71 8.94
CA LYS A 58 -6.55 15.63 9.94
C LYS A 58 -7.86 16.29 9.51
N ALA A 59 -8.14 16.29 8.20
CA ALA A 59 -9.34 16.85 7.61
C ALA A 59 -9.91 15.89 6.55
N PRO A 60 -10.29 14.65 6.93
CA PRO A 60 -10.75 13.66 5.97
C PRO A 60 -12.04 14.12 5.28
N PRO A 61 -12.31 13.63 4.06
CA PRO A 61 -13.53 13.99 3.35
C PRO A 61 -14.77 13.51 4.12
N LYS A 62 -15.85 14.27 4.02
CA LYS A 62 -17.14 13.93 4.67
C LYS A 62 -17.74 12.64 4.13
N LEU A 63 -17.46 12.30 2.87
CA LEU A 63 -17.97 11.11 2.20
C LEU A 63 -16.94 10.58 1.19
N ILE A 64 -16.69 9.30 1.27
CA ILE A 64 -16.01 8.52 0.23
C ILE A 64 -17.01 7.51 -0.32
N VAL A 65 -17.26 7.55 -1.61
CA VAL A 65 -18.02 6.53 -2.33
C VAL A 65 -17.00 5.57 -2.96
N TRP A 66 -17.03 4.33 -2.53
CA TRP A 66 -16.12 3.29 -3.03
C TRP A 66 -16.91 2.30 -3.89
N GLU A 67 -16.77 2.43 -5.22
CA GLU A 67 -17.36 1.51 -6.18
C GLU A 67 -16.50 0.25 -6.29
N LEU A 68 -17.14 -0.89 -6.12
CA LEU A 68 -16.51 -2.21 -6.23
C LEU A 68 -17.36 -3.13 -7.11
N PRO A 69 -16.77 -3.82 -8.08
CA PRO A 69 -17.44 -4.90 -8.79
C PRO A 69 -17.92 -5.99 -7.84
N ALA A 70 -19.13 -6.52 -8.09
CA ALA A 70 -19.76 -7.51 -7.21
C ALA A 70 -18.97 -8.83 -7.04
N ASN A 71 -18.01 -9.10 -7.92
CA ASN A 71 -17.13 -10.25 -7.85
C ASN A 71 -15.86 -10.03 -7.01
N PHE A 72 -15.64 -8.82 -6.49
CA PHE A 72 -14.51 -8.55 -5.60
C PHE A 72 -14.85 -9.00 -4.17
N SER A 73 -13.87 -9.59 -3.50
CA SER A 73 -14.02 -10.00 -2.11
C SER A 73 -13.72 -8.85 -1.17
N LEU A 74 -14.73 -8.40 -0.42
CA LEU A 74 -14.54 -7.41 0.65
C LEU A 74 -13.78 -7.99 1.86
N GLU A 75 -13.60 -9.30 1.92
CA GLU A 75 -12.88 -10.00 2.98
C GLU A 75 -11.40 -10.22 2.65
N ALA A 76 -10.90 -9.69 1.52
CA ALA A 76 -9.51 -9.84 1.13
C ALA A 76 -8.57 -9.17 2.16
N PRO A 77 -7.82 -9.95 2.98
CA PRO A 77 -7.08 -9.39 4.13
C PRO A 77 -6.02 -8.36 3.69
N LEU A 78 -5.40 -8.59 2.53
CA LEU A 78 -4.33 -7.73 2.05
C LEU A 78 -4.79 -6.30 1.78
N THR A 79 -6.01 -6.12 1.27
CA THR A 79 -6.59 -4.79 1.04
C THR A 79 -6.56 -3.95 2.33
N TYR A 80 -7.08 -4.49 3.42
CA TYR A 80 -7.14 -3.77 4.70
C TYR A 80 -5.76 -3.56 5.33
N ARG A 81 -4.85 -4.50 5.16
CA ARG A 81 -3.47 -4.39 5.65
C ARG A 81 -2.69 -3.25 4.99
N GLN A 82 -3.09 -2.80 3.81
CA GLN A 82 -2.53 -1.64 3.14
C GLN A 82 -3.31 -0.36 3.48
N LEU A 83 -4.64 -0.44 3.50
CA LEU A 83 -5.49 0.73 3.69
C LEU A 83 -5.43 1.29 5.12
N ILE A 84 -5.38 0.44 6.15
CA ILE A 84 -5.37 0.89 7.54
C ILE A 84 -4.21 1.85 7.85
N PRO A 85 -2.94 1.53 7.53
CA PRO A 85 -1.85 2.47 7.71
C PRO A 85 -1.98 3.73 6.85
N ALA A 86 -2.43 3.58 5.60
CA ALA A 86 -2.58 4.71 4.68
C ALA A 86 -3.61 5.73 5.16
N ILE A 87 -4.78 5.27 5.62
CA ILE A 87 -5.84 6.13 6.18
C ILE A 87 -5.34 6.90 7.40
N ASN A 88 -4.48 6.30 8.21
CA ASN A 88 -3.89 6.92 9.39
C ASN A 88 -2.68 7.81 9.07
N GLY A 89 -2.31 7.98 7.80
CA GLY A 89 -1.22 8.85 7.37
C GLY A 89 0.18 8.26 7.54
N GLY A 90 0.28 6.95 7.67
CA GLY A 90 1.54 6.21 7.74
C GLY A 90 2.42 6.55 8.94
N CYS A 91 3.73 6.32 8.80
CA CYS A 91 4.71 6.57 9.85
C CYS A 91 4.84 8.06 10.24
N ALA A 92 4.51 8.98 9.34
CA ALA A 92 4.54 10.41 9.64
C ALA A 92 3.54 10.83 10.73
N HIS A 93 2.49 10.05 10.94
CA HIS A 93 1.46 10.29 11.96
C HIS A 93 1.45 9.21 13.05
N SER A 94 2.40 8.29 13.01
CA SER A 94 2.58 7.26 14.04
C SER A 94 3.26 7.85 15.28
N PRO A 95 2.85 7.46 16.49
CA PRO A 95 3.51 7.89 17.73
C PRO A 95 4.92 7.32 17.89
N GLU A 96 5.24 6.22 17.21
CA GLU A 96 6.50 5.51 17.43
C GLU A 96 7.02 4.86 16.14
N VAL A 97 8.31 5.08 15.88
CA VAL A 97 9.09 4.35 14.87
C VAL A 97 9.96 3.34 15.61
N LEU A 98 9.64 2.05 15.47
CA LEU A 98 10.33 0.94 16.14
C LEU A 98 11.65 0.62 15.47
N ALA A 99 11.69 0.68 14.15
CA ALA A 99 12.87 0.36 13.35
C ALA A 99 12.85 1.14 12.03
N SER A 100 14.03 1.42 11.49
CA SER A 100 14.16 2.01 10.16
C SER A 100 15.43 1.54 9.47
N ALA A 101 15.38 1.40 8.16
CA ALA A 101 16.56 1.15 7.34
C ALA A 101 16.40 1.75 5.95
N SER A 102 17.54 2.07 5.34
CA SER A 102 17.63 2.42 3.93
C SER A 102 18.56 1.40 3.25
N ARG A 103 18.17 0.93 2.08
CA ARG A 103 18.93 -0.04 1.29
C ARG A 103 19.05 0.44 -0.14
N ASP A 104 20.28 0.56 -0.60
CA ASP A 104 20.55 0.74 -2.01
C ASP A 104 20.47 -0.62 -2.70
N LEU A 105 19.51 -0.75 -3.60
CA LEU A 105 19.33 -1.93 -4.42
C LEU A 105 20.05 -1.70 -5.74
N PRO A 106 21.14 -2.45 -5.99
CA PRO A 106 21.76 -2.46 -7.32
C PRO A 106 20.78 -3.08 -8.34
N GLU A 107 21.22 -3.24 -9.55
CA GLU A 107 20.48 -4.07 -10.51
C GLU A 107 20.20 -5.45 -9.89
N LEU A 108 18.92 -5.80 -9.79
CA LEU A 108 18.49 -7.07 -9.21
C LEU A 108 17.86 -7.96 -10.28
N LYS A 109 18.24 -9.22 -10.25
CA LYS A 109 17.58 -10.24 -11.08
C LYS A 109 16.21 -10.58 -10.50
N THR A 110 15.34 -11.11 -11.35
CA THR A 110 14.07 -11.71 -10.93
C THR A 110 14.26 -12.68 -9.77
N ALA A 111 13.39 -12.60 -8.79
CA ALA A 111 13.39 -13.42 -7.57
C ALA A 111 14.66 -13.32 -6.69
N GLN A 112 15.51 -12.36 -6.93
CA GLN A 112 16.65 -12.07 -6.04
C GLN A 112 16.16 -11.31 -4.82
N ARG A 113 16.38 -11.87 -3.62
CA ARG A 113 15.94 -11.29 -2.36
C ARG A 113 16.98 -10.35 -1.78
N ILE A 114 16.47 -9.23 -1.25
CA ILE A 114 17.25 -8.28 -0.46
C ILE A 114 16.63 -8.16 0.93
N GLU A 115 17.44 -8.27 1.97
CA GLU A 115 17.03 -8.06 3.35
C GLU A 115 16.90 -6.55 3.61
N LEU A 116 15.71 -6.12 4.00
CA LEU A 116 15.40 -4.73 4.35
C LEU A 116 15.60 -4.46 5.84
N LEU A 117 15.00 -5.30 6.70
CA LEU A 117 15.11 -5.24 8.15
C LEU A 117 15.54 -6.61 8.69
N SER A 118 16.31 -6.61 9.80
CA SER A 118 16.72 -7.83 10.49
C SER A 118 16.81 -7.58 12.00
N ASN A 119 16.36 -8.56 12.81
CA ASN A 119 16.61 -8.56 14.25
C ASN A 119 17.93 -9.30 14.62
N THR A 120 18.69 -9.71 13.62
CA THR A 120 19.95 -10.46 13.81
C THR A 120 21.13 -9.77 13.13
N GLY A 121 22.35 -10.23 13.40
CA GLY A 121 23.55 -9.74 12.73
C GLY A 121 24.01 -8.35 13.19
N ARG A 122 24.83 -7.71 12.36
CA ARG A 122 25.50 -6.43 12.69
C ARG A 122 24.54 -5.21 12.64
N GLN A 123 23.46 -5.32 11.87
CA GLN A 123 22.45 -4.27 11.71
C GLN A 123 21.16 -4.64 12.45
N ARG A 124 21.32 -5.38 13.54
CA ARG A 124 20.20 -5.82 14.38
C ARG A 124 19.35 -4.62 14.82
N GLN A 125 18.03 -4.76 14.66
CA GLN A 125 17.03 -3.84 15.16
C GLN A 125 16.07 -4.56 16.10
N ASP A 126 15.44 -3.83 17.00
CA ASP A 126 14.38 -4.38 17.84
C ASP A 126 13.08 -4.46 17.04
N LEU A 127 12.67 -5.66 16.68
CA LEU A 127 11.48 -5.94 15.89
C LEU A 127 10.43 -6.70 16.71
N GLN A 128 10.38 -6.44 18.01
CA GLN A 128 9.41 -7.02 18.93
C GLN A 128 8.15 -6.19 19.03
N ASP A 129 7.12 -6.76 19.65
CA ASP A 129 5.82 -6.12 19.91
C ASP A 129 5.16 -5.55 18.65
N LEU A 130 4.71 -6.45 17.79
CA LEU A 130 4.03 -6.12 16.53
C LEU A 130 2.56 -5.70 16.70
N ASN A 131 2.08 -5.49 17.92
CA ASN A 131 0.71 -5.05 18.13
C ASN A 131 0.48 -3.68 17.49
N ARG A 132 -0.44 -3.62 16.51
CA ARG A 132 -0.71 -2.46 15.66
C ARG A 132 0.48 -2.01 14.80
N ALA A 133 1.54 -2.83 14.72
CA ALA A 133 2.69 -2.48 13.91
C ALA A 133 2.42 -2.64 12.42
N PHE A 134 3.02 -1.76 11.63
CA PHE A 134 2.98 -1.81 10.18
C PHE A 134 4.32 -1.40 9.57
N LEU A 135 4.58 -1.89 8.38
CA LEU A 135 5.70 -1.44 7.55
C LEU A 135 5.24 -0.30 6.65
N GLU A 136 6.03 0.75 6.57
CA GLU A 136 6.00 1.74 5.51
C GLU A 136 7.24 1.55 4.65
N ILE A 137 7.04 1.42 3.34
CA ILE A 137 8.09 1.10 2.37
C ILE A 137 8.06 2.17 1.29
N LYS A 138 9.16 2.93 1.17
CA LYS A 138 9.35 3.93 0.13
C LYS A 138 10.39 3.45 -0.87
N ILE A 139 10.03 3.42 -2.13
CA ILE A 139 10.89 3.01 -3.23
C ILE A 139 11.14 4.23 -4.11
N SER A 140 12.42 4.61 -4.30
CA SER A 140 12.79 5.83 -5.03
C SER A 140 12.37 5.80 -6.50
N ASP A 141 12.35 4.62 -7.13
CA ASP A 141 11.83 4.44 -8.48
C ASP A 141 10.34 4.05 -8.45
N SER A 142 9.46 5.00 -8.76
CA SER A 142 8.01 4.80 -8.80
C SER A 142 7.54 3.79 -9.87
N LYS A 143 8.42 3.36 -10.78
CA LYS A 143 8.13 2.30 -11.76
C LYS A 143 8.21 0.90 -11.16
N VAL A 144 8.81 0.74 -9.98
CA VAL A 144 8.87 -0.53 -9.26
C VAL A 144 7.51 -0.76 -8.59
N LYS A 145 6.62 -1.48 -9.27
CA LYS A 145 5.21 -1.68 -8.87
C LYS A 145 4.82 -3.15 -8.75
N ASP A 146 5.76 -4.08 -8.97
CA ASP A 146 5.52 -5.53 -9.04
C ASP A 146 6.62 -6.28 -8.27
N PHE A 147 6.35 -6.58 -6.99
CA PHE A 147 7.31 -7.21 -6.09
C PHE A 147 6.59 -7.90 -4.92
N TYR A 148 7.34 -8.74 -4.21
CA TYR A 148 6.92 -9.33 -2.95
C TYR A 148 7.62 -8.66 -1.77
N ILE A 149 6.88 -8.49 -0.67
CA ILE A 149 7.44 -8.32 0.67
C ILE A 149 7.28 -9.64 1.40
N ILE A 150 8.38 -10.12 1.97
CA ILE A 150 8.43 -11.41 2.67
C ILE A 150 8.87 -11.15 4.10
N THR A 151 8.03 -11.52 5.05
CA THR A 151 8.32 -11.40 6.49
C THR A 151 8.49 -12.78 7.11
N TYR A 152 9.49 -12.93 7.98
CA TYR A 152 9.75 -14.13 8.75
C TYR A 152 9.58 -13.83 10.24
N TYR A 153 9.04 -14.78 10.98
CA TYR A 153 8.71 -14.65 12.39
C TYR A 153 9.40 -15.71 13.23
N ASP A 154 9.60 -15.44 14.53
CA ASP A 154 10.30 -16.34 15.47
C ASP A 154 9.54 -17.64 15.77
N ASN A 155 8.24 -17.69 15.53
CA ASN A 155 7.43 -18.91 15.60
C ASN A 155 7.58 -19.82 14.36
N GLY A 156 8.48 -19.48 13.40
CA GLY A 156 8.69 -20.21 12.16
C GLY A 156 7.71 -19.89 11.04
N SER A 157 6.72 -19.04 11.29
CA SER A 157 5.80 -18.62 10.24
C SER A 157 6.44 -17.65 9.27
N ARG A 158 5.86 -17.58 8.09
CA ARG A 158 6.29 -16.68 7.01
C ARG A 158 5.06 -16.11 6.30
N ASP A 159 5.10 -14.82 6.04
CA ASP A 159 4.15 -14.16 5.15
C ASP A 159 4.84 -13.75 3.84
N LYS A 160 4.18 -13.92 2.71
CA LYS A 160 4.66 -13.47 1.41
C LYS A 160 3.55 -12.69 0.71
N VAL A 161 3.66 -11.39 0.75
CA VAL A 161 2.67 -10.45 0.23
C VAL A 161 3.09 -9.94 -1.14
N TRP A 162 2.21 -10.08 -2.11
CA TRP A 162 2.44 -9.60 -3.47
C TRP A 162 1.84 -8.22 -3.66
N TYR A 163 2.69 -7.27 -4.02
CA TYR A 163 2.29 -5.94 -4.46
C TYR A 163 2.30 -5.91 -5.98
N ARG A 164 1.13 -5.66 -6.56
CA ARG A 164 0.94 -5.49 -7.98
C ARG A 164 0.10 -4.23 -8.21
N ARG A 165 0.77 -3.15 -8.61
CA ARG A 165 0.14 -1.83 -8.72
C ARG A 165 0.31 -1.20 -10.10
N GLU A 166 0.19 -1.99 -11.13
CA GLU A 166 0.38 -1.55 -12.52
C GLU A 166 -0.56 -0.39 -12.90
N GLY A 167 -1.80 -0.40 -12.39
CA GLY A 167 -2.78 0.66 -12.63
C GLY A 167 -2.60 1.94 -11.80
N VAL A 168 -1.77 1.95 -10.76
CA VAL A 168 -1.55 3.12 -9.91
C VAL A 168 -0.50 4.02 -10.54
N VAL A 169 -0.82 5.30 -10.73
CA VAL A 169 0.07 6.28 -11.38
C VAL A 169 1.25 6.61 -10.47
N ASP A 170 0.95 6.95 -9.20
CA ASP A 170 1.95 7.30 -8.21
C ASP A 170 2.38 6.05 -7.42
N GLY A 171 3.45 5.42 -7.88
CA GLY A 171 4.11 4.33 -7.18
C GLY A 171 5.08 4.86 -6.11
N GLY A 172 5.76 3.91 -5.45
CA GLY A 172 6.87 4.22 -4.55
C GLY A 172 6.52 4.22 -3.07
N LEU A 173 5.26 4.31 -2.66
CA LEU A 173 4.83 4.22 -1.26
C LEU A 173 3.90 3.03 -1.05
N TYR A 174 4.28 2.14 -0.12
CA TYR A 174 3.57 0.90 0.17
C TYR A 174 3.47 0.69 1.68
N TYR A 175 2.41 0.01 2.11
CA TYR A 175 2.18 -0.32 3.51
C TYR A 175 1.91 -1.80 3.68
N LEU A 176 2.25 -2.35 4.86
CA LEU A 176 1.88 -3.68 5.28
C LEU A 176 1.63 -3.71 6.79
N GLU A 177 0.36 -3.79 7.17
CA GLU A 177 -0.02 -4.03 8.55
C GLU A 177 0.34 -5.47 8.95
N LEU A 178 0.92 -5.66 10.13
CA LEU A 178 1.52 -6.94 10.55
C LEU A 178 0.68 -7.70 11.59
N SER A 179 -0.18 -7.01 12.33
CA SER A 179 -0.88 -7.63 13.47
C SER A 179 -2.16 -8.38 13.10
N GLN A 180 -2.68 -8.20 11.88
CA GLN A 180 -3.99 -8.73 11.49
C GLN A 180 -3.97 -10.21 11.06
N ALA A 181 -2.82 -10.76 10.71
CA ALA A 181 -2.72 -12.15 10.30
C ALA A 181 -2.70 -13.08 11.55
N PRO A 182 -3.72 -13.95 11.73
CA PRO A 182 -3.85 -14.77 12.94
C PRO A 182 -2.64 -15.66 13.21
N GLU A 183 -2.00 -16.19 12.15
CA GLU A 183 -0.84 -17.08 12.21
C GLU A 183 0.44 -16.41 12.72
N HIS A 184 0.49 -15.08 12.72
CA HIS A 184 1.64 -14.30 13.18
C HIS A 184 1.36 -13.60 14.53
N ARG A 185 0.16 -13.78 15.07
CA ARG A 185 -0.25 -13.12 16.31
C ARG A 185 0.64 -13.54 17.48
N GLY A 186 1.25 -12.55 18.14
CA GLY A 186 2.13 -12.75 19.29
C GLY A 186 3.55 -13.22 18.92
N ALA A 187 3.88 -13.35 17.64
CA ALA A 187 5.22 -13.63 17.17
C ALA A 187 6.04 -12.35 16.99
N ASN A 188 7.36 -12.44 17.11
CA ASN A 188 8.28 -11.36 16.83
C ASN A 188 8.76 -11.42 15.37
N LEU A 189 8.92 -10.28 14.75
CA LEU A 189 9.46 -10.19 13.41
C LEU A 189 10.96 -10.47 13.43
N MET A 190 11.41 -11.41 12.63
CA MET A 190 12.81 -11.78 12.49
C MET A 190 13.50 -11.02 11.38
N SER A 191 12.84 -10.93 10.22
CA SER A 191 13.39 -10.23 9.06
C SER A 191 12.33 -9.88 8.04
N VAL A 192 12.63 -8.86 7.25
CA VAL A 192 11.82 -8.39 6.12
C VAL A 192 12.69 -8.41 4.87
N PHE A 193 12.18 -9.02 3.81
CA PHE A 193 12.83 -9.05 2.50
C PHE A 193 11.94 -8.44 1.43
N MET A 194 12.57 -7.86 0.43
CA MET A 194 11.95 -7.54 -0.85
C MET A 194 12.44 -8.52 -1.92
N GLU A 195 11.52 -8.97 -2.78
CA GLU A 195 11.80 -9.86 -3.91
C GLU A 195 11.09 -9.31 -5.15
N PRO A 196 11.80 -8.73 -6.13
CA PRO A 196 11.17 -8.21 -7.34
C PRO A 196 10.65 -9.34 -8.23
N VAL A 197 9.48 -9.13 -8.83
CA VAL A 197 8.90 -10.06 -9.82
C VAL A 197 9.58 -9.90 -11.17
N LYS A 198 9.91 -8.67 -11.55
CA LYS A 198 10.71 -8.34 -12.74
C LYS A 198 12.08 -7.85 -12.32
N ALA A 199 13.09 -8.05 -13.15
CA ALA A 199 14.41 -7.53 -12.88
C ALA A 199 14.37 -6.01 -12.69
N LEU A 200 15.12 -5.50 -11.72
CA LEU A 200 15.38 -4.06 -11.58
C LEU A 200 16.60 -3.72 -12.41
N GLU A 201 16.41 -2.95 -13.45
CA GLU A 201 17.48 -2.60 -14.41
C GLU A 201 18.22 -1.33 -13.99
N THR A 202 17.64 -0.56 -13.08
CA THR A 202 18.23 0.67 -12.56
C THR A 202 18.43 0.58 -11.06
N PRO A 203 19.55 1.10 -10.53
CA PRO A 203 19.74 1.21 -9.09
C PRO A 203 18.60 2.00 -8.46
N THR A 204 18.07 1.49 -7.37
CA THR A 204 16.97 2.13 -6.65
C THR A 204 17.22 2.05 -5.14
N THR A 205 16.73 3.02 -4.39
CA THR A 205 16.82 3.01 -2.93
C THR A 205 15.46 2.61 -2.36
N VAL A 206 15.47 1.72 -1.38
CA VAL A 206 14.29 1.35 -0.59
C VAL A 206 14.51 1.78 0.85
N GLU A 207 13.65 2.68 1.30
CA GLU A 207 13.53 3.03 2.71
C GLU A 207 12.40 2.21 3.32
N VAL A 208 12.64 1.63 4.48
CA VAL A 208 11.64 0.88 5.22
C VAL A 208 11.59 1.36 6.66
N GLN A 209 10.39 1.56 7.17
CA GLN A 209 10.13 1.89 8.57
C GLN A 209 9.12 0.89 9.13
N LEU A 210 9.37 0.44 10.36
CA LEU A 210 8.42 -0.28 11.20
C LEU A 210 7.86 0.71 12.20
N CYS A 211 6.56 0.95 12.15
CA CYS A 211 5.87 1.95 12.96
C CYS A 211 4.70 1.34 13.70
N ARG A 212 4.26 2.02 14.79
CA ARG A 212 3.14 1.60 15.61
C ARG A 212 2.26 2.78 16.01
#